data_5ddc7062e7bec99323cbd433485c5317
#
_entry.id   5ddc7062e7bec99323cbd433485c5317
#
_cell.length_a   1.000
_cell.length_b   1.000
_cell.length_c   1.000
_cell.angle_alpha   90.00
_cell.angle_beta   90.00
_cell.angle_gamma   90.00
#
_symmetry.space_group_name_H-M   'P 1'
#
loop_
_entity.id
_entity.type
_entity.pdbx_description
1 polymer ?
#
loop_
_entity_poly.entity_id
_entity_poly.type
_entity_poly.pdbx_seq_one_letter_code
_entity_poly.pdbx_strand_id
1 'polypeptide(L)'
;MCGIAGRILNGPGRVGYDLVELMDAQEHRGADSTGFAIYGIPRDTGYVVRAMGFDRNQLSKDLEDFRAILKEHGGDFVDDPTWDNSDSKHYSARMTITDPVDVARWTKAADQICDRFEMQSVGRALEIIRDTGAYAVADKHGVRDMIGTHGLGHARLATESDVSPNASHPFWARPFPDVAIVHNGQITD
;
A
#
# COMPACT_ATOMS: atom_id res chain seq x y z
N MET A 1 -3.60 -20.57 -8.28
CA MET A 1 -4.68 -19.57 -8.51
C MET A 1 -4.71 -18.62 -7.33
N CYS A 2 -4.74 -17.32 -7.59
CA CYS A 2 -4.81 -16.30 -6.54
C CYS A 2 -6.10 -16.38 -5.71
N GLY A 3 -6.08 -15.88 -4.48
CA GLY A 3 -7.24 -15.71 -3.62
C GLY A 3 -7.60 -14.22 -3.51
N ILE A 4 -8.88 -13.89 -3.54
CA ILE A 4 -9.39 -12.53 -3.31
C ILE A 4 -10.45 -12.58 -2.21
N ALA A 5 -10.38 -11.67 -1.27
CA ALA A 5 -11.40 -11.44 -0.27
C ALA A 5 -11.78 -9.97 -0.20
N GLY A 6 -13.03 -9.70 0.15
CA GLY A 6 -13.53 -8.37 0.40
C GLY A 6 -14.39 -8.34 1.66
N ARG A 7 -14.32 -7.25 2.42
CA ARG A 7 -15.11 -7.02 3.61
C ARG A 7 -15.70 -5.62 3.60
N ILE A 8 -16.99 -5.49 3.84
CA ILE A 8 -17.69 -4.21 4.01
C ILE A 8 -18.44 -4.28 5.35
N LEU A 9 -18.27 -3.24 6.16
CA LEU A 9 -18.91 -3.08 7.46
C LEU A 9 -19.94 -1.95 7.41
N ASN A 10 -20.95 -2.04 8.26
CA ASN A 10 -21.92 -0.95 8.45
C ASN A 10 -21.38 0.09 9.45
N GLY A 11 -20.26 0.73 9.09
CA GLY A 11 -19.53 1.69 9.92
C GLY A 11 -18.12 1.20 10.28
N PRO A 12 -17.31 2.03 10.93
CA PRO A 12 -15.95 1.68 11.31
C PRO A 12 -15.88 0.49 12.25
N GLY A 13 -14.98 -0.45 11.97
CA GLY A 13 -14.77 -1.66 12.77
C GLY A 13 -13.44 -2.33 12.42
N ARG A 14 -13.21 -3.54 12.92
CA ARG A 14 -11.95 -4.28 12.80
C ARG A 14 -11.80 -4.92 11.39
N VAL A 15 -11.90 -4.11 10.35
CA VAL A 15 -11.85 -4.59 8.96
C VAL A 15 -10.52 -5.28 8.65
N GLY A 16 -9.43 -4.81 9.22
CA GLY A 16 -8.13 -5.44 9.05
C GLY A 16 -8.10 -6.86 9.62
N TYR A 17 -8.60 -7.06 10.84
CA TYR A 17 -8.71 -8.38 11.44
C TYR A 17 -9.57 -9.33 10.59
N ASP A 18 -10.76 -8.89 10.19
CA ASP A 18 -11.67 -9.70 9.38
C ASP A 18 -11.03 -10.13 8.06
N LEU A 19 -10.30 -9.21 7.39
CA LEU A 19 -9.62 -9.53 6.13
C LEU A 19 -8.46 -10.50 6.32
N VAL A 20 -7.69 -10.37 7.40
CA VAL A 20 -6.62 -11.33 7.68
C VAL A 20 -7.17 -12.72 7.89
N GLU A 21 -8.23 -12.89 8.68
CA GLU A 21 -8.90 -14.20 8.86
C GLU A 21 -9.42 -14.78 7.53
N LEU A 22 -9.98 -13.93 6.66
CA LEU A 22 -10.44 -14.36 5.33
C LEU A 22 -9.28 -14.76 4.42
N MET A 23 -8.13 -14.11 4.54
CA MET A 23 -6.95 -14.42 3.74
C MET A 23 -6.21 -15.67 4.27
N ASP A 24 -6.16 -15.87 5.60
CA ASP A 24 -5.64 -17.09 6.21
C ASP A 24 -6.40 -18.32 5.70
N ALA A 25 -7.73 -18.23 5.61
CA ALA A 25 -8.57 -19.30 5.06
C ALA A 25 -8.27 -19.60 3.58
N GLN A 26 -7.61 -18.69 2.88
CA GLN A 26 -7.24 -18.81 1.46
C GLN A 26 -5.73 -18.98 1.23
N GLU A 27 -4.92 -19.17 2.26
CA GLU A 27 -3.46 -19.31 2.15
C GLU A 27 -3.04 -20.36 1.12
N HIS A 28 -3.77 -21.47 1.05
CA HIS A 28 -3.54 -22.53 0.06
C HIS A 28 -3.68 -22.09 -1.41
N ARG A 29 -4.23 -20.90 -1.68
CA ARG A 29 -4.42 -20.35 -3.02
C ARG A 29 -3.26 -19.50 -3.51
N GLY A 30 -2.41 -19.02 -2.60
CA GLY A 30 -1.26 -18.20 -2.99
C GLY A 30 -0.41 -17.79 -1.79
N ALA A 31 0.79 -18.35 -1.71
CA ALA A 31 1.74 -18.08 -0.63
C ALA A 31 2.90 -17.19 -1.06
N ASP A 32 2.94 -16.73 -2.32
CA ASP A 32 4.10 -16.00 -2.84
C ASP A 32 4.10 -14.54 -2.42
N SER A 33 2.93 -13.92 -2.41
CA SER A 33 2.76 -12.56 -1.88
C SER A 33 1.32 -12.32 -1.42
N THR A 34 1.19 -11.42 -0.46
CA THR A 34 -0.10 -11.03 0.11
C THR A 34 -0.19 -9.51 0.20
N GLY A 35 -1.37 -8.98 -0.02
CA GLY A 35 -1.61 -7.56 0.15
C GLY A 35 -3.03 -7.24 0.56
N PHE A 36 -3.17 -6.06 1.13
CA PHE A 36 -4.41 -5.52 1.68
C PHE A 36 -4.61 -4.09 1.23
N ALA A 37 -5.82 -3.75 0.83
CA ALA A 37 -6.29 -2.37 0.70
C ALA A 37 -7.30 -2.12 1.80
N ILE A 38 -6.99 -1.23 2.73
CA ILE A 38 -7.85 -0.91 3.88
C ILE A 38 -8.35 0.52 3.72
N TYR A 39 -9.65 0.68 3.84
CA TYR A 39 -10.30 1.99 3.84
C TYR A 39 -10.67 2.35 5.28
N GLY A 40 -9.81 3.14 5.90
CA GLY A 40 -9.97 3.66 7.25
C GLY A 40 -11.03 4.76 7.35
N ILE A 41 -10.96 5.53 8.42
CA ILE A 41 -11.79 6.72 8.59
C ILE A 41 -11.21 7.82 7.68
N PRO A 42 -12.01 8.40 6.76
CA PRO A 42 -11.52 9.44 5.87
C PRO A 42 -11.01 10.66 6.63
N ARG A 43 -9.90 11.20 6.20
CA ARG A 43 -9.36 12.49 6.68
C ARG A 43 -10.09 13.64 6.00
N ASP A 44 -10.36 14.71 6.75
CA ASP A 44 -10.96 15.92 6.18
C ASP A 44 -9.97 16.66 5.26
N THR A 45 -8.68 16.64 5.62
CA THR A 45 -7.59 17.28 4.87
C THR A 45 -6.36 16.37 4.80
N GLY A 46 -5.55 16.55 3.75
CA GLY A 46 -4.33 15.81 3.53
C GLY A 46 -4.58 14.35 3.14
N TYR A 47 -3.51 13.63 2.92
CA TYR A 47 -3.54 12.23 2.48
C TYR A 47 -2.63 11.38 3.36
N VAL A 48 -2.94 10.10 3.44
CA VAL A 48 -1.98 9.07 3.83
C VAL A 48 -1.36 8.52 2.56
N VAL A 49 -0.04 8.43 2.55
CA VAL A 49 0.74 7.84 1.47
C VAL A 49 1.47 6.62 2.01
N ARG A 50 1.30 5.49 1.34
CA ARG A 50 2.15 4.32 1.50
C ARG A 50 3.14 4.26 0.36
N ALA A 51 4.38 3.98 0.67
CA ALA A 51 5.43 3.81 -0.31
C ALA A 51 6.38 2.67 0.08
N MET A 52 7.07 2.14 -0.91
CA MET A 52 8.08 1.10 -0.72
C MET A 52 9.41 1.58 -1.26
N GLY A 53 10.44 1.50 -0.43
CA GLY A 53 11.83 1.69 -0.82
C GLY A 53 12.53 0.36 -1.06
N PHE A 54 13.41 0.31 -2.07
CA PHE A 54 14.08 -0.92 -2.51
C PHE A 54 15.47 -1.11 -1.91
N ASP A 55 15.99 -0.09 -1.24
CA ASP A 55 17.23 -0.17 -0.48
C ASP A 55 17.12 0.60 0.83
N ARG A 56 17.05 -0.11 1.95
CA ARG A 56 16.95 0.48 3.29
C ARG A 56 18.07 1.48 3.61
N ASN A 57 19.25 1.30 3.02
CA ASN A 57 20.35 2.25 3.21
C ASN A 57 20.08 3.62 2.58
N GLN A 58 19.11 3.70 1.66
CA GLN A 58 18.70 4.94 1.01
C GLN A 58 17.47 5.60 1.68
N LEU A 59 16.91 5.00 2.74
CA LEU A 59 15.68 5.47 3.39
C LEU A 59 15.65 6.98 3.62
N SER A 60 16.69 7.54 4.24
CA SER A 60 16.72 8.98 4.55
C SER A 60 16.72 9.82 3.30
N LYS A 61 17.52 9.41 2.30
CA LYS A 61 17.58 10.11 1.01
C LYS A 61 16.27 10.00 0.24
N ASP A 62 15.64 8.84 0.23
CA ASP A 62 14.37 8.61 -0.46
C ASP A 62 13.25 9.48 0.12
N LEU A 63 13.16 9.56 1.45
CA LEU A 63 12.18 10.42 2.13
C LEU A 63 12.47 11.91 1.91
N GLU A 64 13.75 12.32 1.88
CA GLU A 64 14.16 13.70 1.60
C GLU A 64 13.78 14.11 0.17
N ASP A 65 14.14 13.29 -0.82
CA ASP A 65 13.83 13.55 -2.23
C ASP A 65 12.31 13.55 -2.47
N PHE A 66 11.59 12.60 -1.87
CA PHE A 66 10.12 12.56 -1.95
C PHE A 66 9.48 13.82 -1.35
N ARG A 67 9.96 14.27 -0.19
CA ARG A 67 9.49 15.50 0.44
C ARG A 67 9.79 16.73 -0.40
N ALA A 68 10.96 16.79 -1.05
CA ALA A 68 11.32 17.89 -1.94
C ALA A 68 10.34 17.99 -3.11
N ILE A 69 10.07 16.87 -3.78
CA ILE A 69 9.09 16.80 -4.87
C ILE A 69 7.70 17.23 -4.39
N LEU A 70 7.28 16.77 -3.22
CA LEU A 70 5.98 17.14 -2.63
C LEU A 70 5.89 18.64 -2.39
N LYS A 71 6.94 19.25 -1.85
CA LYS A 71 7.02 20.71 -1.60
C LYS A 71 6.93 21.55 -2.87
N GLU A 72 7.54 21.12 -3.96
CA GLU A 72 7.42 21.78 -5.27
C GLU A 72 5.96 21.79 -5.78
N HIS A 73 5.13 20.88 -5.27
CA HIS A 73 3.70 20.78 -5.58
C HIS A 73 2.79 21.32 -4.48
N GLY A 74 3.34 22.08 -3.53
CA GLY A 74 2.57 22.78 -2.49
C GLY A 74 2.16 21.94 -1.28
N GLY A 75 2.64 20.69 -1.19
CA GLY A 75 2.43 19.82 -0.02
C GLY A 75 3.66 19.74 0.88
N ASP A 76 3.48 19.18 2.07
CA ASP A 76 4.58 18.82 2.99
C ASP A 76 4.14 17.65 3.89
N PHE A 77 5.08 17.05 4.61
CA PHE A 77 4.76 16.12 5.66
C PHE A 77 4.04 16.84 6.81
N VAL A 78 3.01 16.18 7.35
CA VAL A 78 2.30 16.65 8.57
C VAL A 78 3.06 16.23 9.79
N ASP A 79 3.49 14.95 9.81
CA ASP A 79 4.23 14.32 10.89
C ASP A 79 5.49 13.65 10.34
N ASP A 80 6.39 13.21 11.20
CA ASP A 80 7.54 12.41 10.81
C ASP A 80 7.06 11.09 10.17
N PRO A 81 7.62 10.71 9.01
CA PRO A 81 7.34 9.43 8.40
C PRO A 81 7.64 8.25 9.32
N THR A 82 6.81 7.23 9.24
CA THR A 82 7.07 5.95 9.91
C THR A 82 7.43 4.89 8.89
N TRP A 83 8.21 3.88 9.29
CA TRP A 83 8.59 2.77 8.43
C TRP A 83 8.67 1.46 9.21
N ASP A 84 8.63 0.35 8.51
CA ASP A 84 8.80 -0.95 9.13
C ASP A 84 10.23 -1.17 9.66
N ASN A 85 10.35 -1.92 10.74
CA ASN A 85 11.61 -2.28 11.39
C ASN A 85 12.12 -3.68 10.95
N SER A 86 11.72 -4.16 9.78
CA SER A 86 12.18 -5.46 9.29
C SER A 86 13.67 -5.41 8.89
N ASP A 87 14.34 -6.54 9.00
CA ASP A 87 15.73 -6.71 8.55
C ASP A 87 15.83 -6.87 7.02
N SER A 88 14.74 -6.74 6.29
CA SER A 88 14.72 -6.86 4.84
C SER A 88 15.46 -5.70 4.17
N LYS A 89 15.97 -5.94 2.97
CA LYS A 89 16.58 -4.91 2.13
C LYS A 89 15.55 -3.82 1.77
N HIS A 90 14.29 -4.22 1.53
CA HIS A 90 13.18 -3.32 1.24
C HIS A 90 12.60 -2.78 2.54
N TYR A 91 11.92 -1.64 2.44
CA TYR A 91 11.18 -1.06 3.55
C TYR A 91 9.85 -0.48 3.07
N SER A 92 8.83 -0.55 3.93
CA SER A 92 7.55 0.12 3.71
C SER A 92 7.49 1.38 4.55
N ALA A 93 7.19 2.51 3.93
CA ALA A 93 7.06 3.79 4.59
C ALA A 93 5.59 4.24 4.59
N ARG A 94 5.19 4.93 5.67
CA ARG A 94 3.88 5.57 5.82
C ARG A 94 4.08 7.04 6.15
N MET A 95 3.48 7.90 5.36
CA MET A 95 3.57 9.35 5.50
C MET A 95 2.18 9.96 5.56
N THR A 96 1.98 10.94 6.43
CA THR A 96 0.84 11.83 6.39
C THR A 96 1.29 13.13 5.74
N ILE A 97 0.58 13.57 4.71
CA ILE A 97 0.93 14.77 3.95
C ILE A 97 -0.22 15.78 3.93
N THR A 98 0.10 17.05 3.78
CA THR A 98 -0.89 18.09 3.45
C THR A 98 -1.38 17.91 2.00
N ASP A 99 -2.47 18.57 1.65
CA ASP A 99 -3.01 18.54 0.28
C ASP A 99 -2.03 19.19 -0.71
N PRO A 100 -1.50 18.46 -1.72
CA PRO A 100 -0.81 19.09 -2.84
C PRO A 100 -1.83 19.84 -3.71
N VAL A 101 -1.36 20.84 -4.47
CA VAL A 101 -2.22 21.65 -5.36
C VAL A 101 -2.93 20.78 -6.40
N ASP A 102 -2.24 19.78 -6.92
CA ASP A 102 -2.75 18.85 -7.93
C ASP A 102 -2.12 17.47 -7.68
N VAL A 103 -2.94 16.53 -7.21
CA VAL A 103 -2.50 15.17 -6.89
C VAL A 103 -1.95 14.45 -8.12
N ALA A 104 -2.61 14.57 -9.28
CA ALA A 104 -2.20 13.86 -10.48
C ALA A 104 -0.84 14.37 -10.98
N ARG A 105 -0.63 15.67 -10.93
CA ARG A 105 0.63 16.30 -11.33
C ARG A 105 1.77 15.95 -10.38
N TRP A 106 1.50 16.00 -9.07
CA TRP A 106 2.49 15.64 -8.06
C TRP A 106 2.88 14.16 -8.16
N THR A 107 1.89 13.24 -8.23
CA THR A 107 2.18 11.81 -8.30
C THR A 107 2.97 11.43 -9.56
N LYS A 108 2.70 12.11 -10.68
CA LYS A 108 3.51 11.97 -11.90
C LYS A 108 4.94 12.49 -11.72
N ALA A 109 5.13 13.60 -11.01
CA ALA A 109 6.47 14.11 -10.70
C ALA A 109 7.25 13.15 -9.80
N ALA A 110 6.59 12.51 -8.83
CA ALA A 110 7.22 11.51 -7.96
C ALA A 110 7.64 10.21 -8.70
N ASP A 111 7.15 9.95 -9.91
CA ASP A 111 7.60 8.82 -10.73
C ASP A 111 9.09 8.91 -11.11
N GLN A 112 9.72 10.08 -11.04
CA GLN A 112 11.17 10.24 -11.27
C GLN A 112 12.06 9.50 -10.24
N ILE A 113 11.49 9.08 -9.11
CA ILE A 113 12.19 8.28 -8.09
C ILE A 113 11.59 6.87 -7.92
N CYS A 114 10.65 6.46 -8.78
CA CYS A 114 9.92 5.19 -8.63
C CYS A 114 10.82 3.95 -8.73
N ASP A 115 11.98 4.03 -9.40
CA ASP A 115 12.94 2.93 -9.49
C ASP A 115 13.58 2.56 -8.14
N ARG A 116 13.51 3.44 -7.14
CA ARG A 116 14.06 3.22 -5.80
C ARG A 116 13.06 3.44 -4.67
N PHE A 117 12.01 4.25 -4.90
CA PHE A 117 10.96 4.56 -3.93
C PHE A 117 9.61 4.72 -4.62
N GLU A 118 8.78 3.70 -4.55
CA GLU A 118 7.52 3.62 -5.26
C GLU A 118 6.32 3.88 -4.34
N MET A 119 5.43 4.81 -4.73
CA MET A 119 4.16 5.01 -4.05
C MET A 119 3.24 3.79 -4.27
N GLN A 120 2.76 3.23 -3.18
CA GLN A 120 1.84 2.10 -3.14
C GLN A 120 0.38 2.55 -3.08
N SER A 121 0.10 3.66 -2.39
CA SER A 121 -1.22 4.29 -2.34
C SER A 121 -1.15 5.74 -1.92
N VAL A 122 -2.13 6.50 -2.38
CA VAL A 122 -2.49 7.83 -1.90
C VAL A 122 -3.98 7.84 -1.61
N GLY A 123 -4.37 8.15 -0.37
CA GLY A 123 -5.79 8.17 -0.01
C GLY A 123 -6.09 9.01 1.20
N ARG A 124 -7.32 9.52 1.28
CA ARG A 124 -7.85 10.09 2.52
C ARG A 124 -8.24 8.99 3.50
N ALA A 125 -8.63 7.84 2.98
CA ALA A 125 -9.01 6.65 3.73
C ALA A 125 -8.17 5.42 3.36
N LEU A 126 -7.75 5.30 2.09
CA LEU A 126 -7.07 4.13 1.56
C LEU A 126 -5.63 4.04 2.02
N GLU A 127 -5.27 2.89 2.54
CA GLU A 127 -3.88 2.44 2.70
C GLU A 127 -3.70 1.08 2.03
N ILE A 128 -2.76 0.96 1.09
CA ILE A 128 -2.38 -0.32 0.49
C ILE A 128 -1.09 -0.81 1.15
N ILE A 129 -1.13 -2.04 1.61
CA ILE A 129 -0.02 -2.75 2.25
C ILE A 129 0.17 -4.03 1.47
N ARG A 130 1.36 -4.25 0.92
CA ARG A 130 1.69 -5.46 0.16
C ARG A 130 3.15 -5.84 0.35
N ASP A 131 3.39 -7.14 0.43
CA ASP A 131 4.74 -7.68 0.59
C ASP A 131 4.80 -9.12 0.05
N THR A 132 6.00 -9.64 -0.06
CA THR A 132 6.22 -11.05 -0.37
C THR A 132 5.95 -11.93 0.85
N GLY A 133 5.42 -13.11 0.63
CA GLY A 133 5.03 -14.08 1.65
C GLY A 133 3.52 -14.14 1.88
N ALA A 134 3.14 -15.09 2.70
CA ALA A 134 1.75 -15.36 3.06
C ALA A 134 1.23 -14.37 4.13
N TYR A 135 0.31 -14.81 4.97
CA TYR A 135 -0.36 -13.97 5.98
C TYR A 135 0.58 -13.27 6.98
N ALA A 136 1.82 -13.73 7.15
CA ALA A 136 2.84 -13.06 7.97
C ALA A 136 3.04 -11.57 7.60
N VAL A 137 2.72 -11.19 6.36
CA VAL A 137 2.66 -9.79 5.92
C VAL A 137 1.71 -8.96 6.79
N ALA A 138 0.58 -9.53 7.19
CA ALA A 138 -0.39 -8.84 8.03
C ALA A 138 0.16 -8.47 9.41
N ASP A 139 0.89 -9.39 10.03
CA ASP A 139 1.48 -9.15 11.36
C ASP A 139 2.66 -8.17 11.27
N LYS A 140 3.51 -8.33 10.26
CA LYS A 140 4.65 -7.42 10.00
C LYS A 140 4.23 -5.96 9.87
N HIS A 141 3.10 -5.71 9.23
CA HIS A 141 2.61 -4.37 8.94
C HIS A 141 1.43 -3.91 9.82
N GLY A 142 1.06 -4.68 10.84
CA GLY A 142 0.01 -4.33 11.79
C GLY A 142 -1.39 -4.27 11.18
N VAL A 143 -1.65 -5.04 10.12
CA VAL A 143 -2.94 -5.01 9.41
C VAL A 143 -4.09 -5.44 10.31
N ARG A 144 -3.88 -6.40 11.22
CA ARG A 144 -4.92 -6.90 12.15
C ARG A 144 -5.53 -5.80 13.02
N ASP A 145 -4.78 -4.76 13.31
CA ASP A 145 -5.20 -3.66 14.19
C ASP A 145 -5.85 -2.50 13.42
N MET A 146 -5.86 -2.57 12.10
CA MET A 146 -6.42 -1.49 11.28
C MET A 146 -7.94 -1.45 11.36
N ILE A 147 -8.44 -0.27 11.73
CA ILE A 147 -9.86 0.04 11.80
C ILE A 147 -10.29 0.72 10.50
N GLY A 148 -11.42 0.31 9.97
CA GLY A 148 -11.94 0.89 8.74
C GLY A 148 -13.39 0.47 8.47
N THR A 149 -13.90 0.88 7.31
CA THR A 149 -15.27 0.58 6.88
C THR A 149 -15.34 -0.55 5.87
N HIS A 150 -14.31 -0.71 5.06
CA HIS A 150 -14.23 -1.79 4.07
C HIS A 150 -12.77 -2.03 3.65
N GLY A 151 -12.55 -3.11 2.93
CA GLY A 151 -11.23 -3.41 2.40
C GLY A 151 -11.22 -4.64 1.49
N LEU A 152 -10.07 -4.85 0.85
CA LEU A 152 -9.78 -5.95 -0.05
C LEU A 152 -8.51 -6.65 0.41
N GLY A 153 -8.49 -7.97 0.32
CA GLY A 153 -7.30 -8.82 0.49
C GLY A 153 -7.02 -9.60 -0.78
N HIS A 154 -5.73 -9.83 -1.06
CA HIS A 154 -5.28 -10.62 -2.19
C HIS A 154 -4.10 -11.51 -1.80
N ALA A 155 -4.21 -12.82 -2.08
CA ALA A 155 -3.13 -13.79 -1.99
C ALA A 155 -2.72 -14.21 -3.40
N ARG A 156 -1.45 -14.00 -3.75
CA ARG A 156 -0.92 -14.25 -5.09
C ARG A 156 -0.17 -15.58 -5.14
N LEU A 157 -0.47 -16.37 -6.16
CA LEU A 157 0.37 -17.44 -6.64
C LEU A 157 0.99 -16.99 -7.97
N ALA A 158 2.28 -16.78 -7.98
CA ALA A 158 3.03 -16.41 -9.19
C ALA A 158 3.17 -17.65 -10.09
N THR A 159 2.80 -17.53 -11.35
CA THR A 159 2.93 -18.62 -12.33
C THR A 159 4.04 -18.35 -13.34
N GLU A 160 4.22 -17.12 -13.77
CA GLU A 160 5.17 -16.73 -14.83
C GLU A 160 5.93 -15.43 -14.52
N SER A 161 5.55 -14.68 -13.50
CA SER A 161 6.16 -13.40 -13.16
C SER A 161 6.91 -13.47 -11.82
N ASP A 162 7.90 -12.58 -11.67
CA ASP A 162 8.71 -12.49 -10.46
C ASP A 162 7.88 -12.34 -9.19
N VAL A 163 8.33 -12.97 -8.12
CA VAL A 163 7.78 -12.77 -6.78
C VAL A 163 8.45 -11.53 -6.20
N SER A 164 7.79 -10.40 -6.35
CA SER A 164 8.25 -9.12 -5.81
C SER A 164 7.08 -8.34 -5.20
N PRO A 165 7.33 -7.46 -4.23
CA PRO A 165 6.28 -6.62 -3.66
C PRO A 165 5.59 -5.76 -4.73
N ASN A 166 6.30 -5.32 -5.76
CA ASN A 166 5.76 -4.48 -6.84
C ASN A 166 4.75 -5.22 -7.72
N ALA A 167 4.92 -6.52 -7.87
CA ALA A 167 4.00 -7.37 -8.61
C ALA A 167 2.84 -7.88 -7.76
N SER A 168 2.75 -7.48 -6.49
CA SER A 168 1.72 -7.91 -5.54
C SER A 168 0.50 -7.00 -5.61
N HIS A 169 -0.69 -7.59 -5.54
CA HIS A 169 -1.94 -6.86 -5.40
C HIS A 169 -2.25 -6.53 -3.93
N PRO A 170 -3.13 -5.54 -3.64
CA PRO A 170 -3.85 -4.65 -4.55
C PRO A 170 -2.96 -3.60 -5.22
N PHE A 171 -3.39 -3.08 -6.37
CA PHE A 171 -2.78 -1.94 -7.02
C PHE A 171 -3.58 -0.67 -6.78
N TRP A 172 -2.89 0.44 -6.53
CA TRP A 172 -3.48 1.76 -6.55
C TRP A 172 -3.76 2.19 -7.99
N ALA A 173 -4.98 2.66 -8.27
CA ALA A 173 -5.36 3.17 -9.58
C ALA A 173 -4.89 4.63 -9.74
N ARG A 174 -3.62 4.83 -10.06
CA ARG A 174 -3.04 6.16 -10.26
C ARG A 174 -3.77 6.96 -11.34
N PRO A 175 -3.98 8.25 -11.17
CA PRO A 175 -3.63 9.10 -10.01
C PRO A 175 -4.79 9.30 -9.04
N PHE A 176 -5.79 8.43 -9.04
CA PHE A 176 -7.05 8.62 -8.31
C PHE A 176 -6.88 8.25 -6.83
N PRO A 177 -6.94 9.21 -5.88
CA PRO A 177 -6.93 8.89 -4.46
C PRO A 177 -8.08 7.93 -4.10
N ASP A 178 -7.84 7.08 -3.11
CA ASP A 178 -8.83 6.14 -2.58
C ASP A 178 -9.38 5.11 -3.58
N VAL A 179 -8.67 4.82 -4.67
CA VAL A 179 -9.07 3.80 -5.64
C VAL A 179 -8.04 2.68 -5.70
N ALA A 180 -8.45 1.47 -5.35
CA ALA A 180 -7.63 0.27 -5.44
C ALA A 180 -8.31 -0.82 -6.26
N ILE A 181 -7.51 -1.64 -6.94
CA ILE A 181 -7.98 -2.77 -7.72
C ILE A 181 -7.25 -4.05 -7.34
N VAL A 182 -7.97 -5.17 -7.41
CA VAL A 182 -7.43 -6.53 -7.34
C VAL A 182 -7.84 -7.30 -8.58
N HIS A 183 -6.99 -8.20 -9.04
CA HIS A 183 -7.27 -9.03 -10.19
C HIS A 183 -6.79 -10.47 -9.95
N ASN A 184 -7.60 -11.43 -10.33
CA ASN A 184 -7.23 -12.84 -10.35
C ASN A 184 -7.32 -13.34 -11.78
N GLY A 185 -6.20 -13.38 -12.47
CA GLY A 185 -6.08 -13.78 -13.87
C GLY A 185 -4.79 -13.28 -14.48
N GLN A 186 -4.64 -13.50 -15.78
CA GLN A 186 -3.55 -12.96 -16.60
C GLN A 186 -4.12 -11.88 -17.51
N ILE A 187 -3.42 -10.77 -17.61
CA ILE A 187 -3.69 -9.76 -18.64
C ILE A 187 -2.83 -10.18 -19.84
N THR A 188 -3.49 -10.62 -20.88
CA THR A 188 -2.84 -10.93 -22.17
C THR A 188 -3.16 -9.81 -23.15
N ASP A 189 -2.16 -9.36 -23.89
CA ASP A 189 -2.31 -8.39 -24.99
C ASP A 189 -3.10 -8.99 -26.16
#